data_f11fa461a40e5a745dd495cba931505f
#
_entry.id   f11fa461a40e5a745dd495cba931505f
#
_cell.length_a   1.000
_cell.length_b   1.000
_cell.length_c   1.000
_cell.angle_alpha   90.00
_cell.angle_beta   90.00
_cell.angle_gamma   90.00
#
_symmetry.space_group_name_H-M   'P 1'
#
loop_
_entity.id
_entity.type
_entity.pdbx_description
1 polymer ?
#
loop_
_entity_poly.entity_id
_entity_poly.type
_entity_poly.pdbx_seq_one_letter_code
_entity_poly.pdbx_strand_id
1 'polypeptide(L)'
;MVYKQHNMGSYTIHTIKTDRFKNIGIEVVFRNNVDPKRCAFRTCLFDVLLENNLEYKTKRDMILMQEELYNSLLYSVTYKVGATAISSVVLDMLNPKYADYNYLDDAIKYLFTAIFNPNITNNEFDEQTLNTVKNRLIADIKTVKENPTKHALQNALKVMDEESLSALNIAGTVETVESITPSKLYEEYKEVLEHDYIDIYVIGDFNENEVIDSISNYAKFDTIKTHEVEINNTNKTRKKVLEQRDESNNAQSQVVLIYNTNDLTDYEKKYTFQIYNMVLGGGSLETKLYHKLRDENSLCYSLRSMYQKYDDLLIIGTSVDKSNVSLAIKLIKETIKEMLTEVTDEEIATAVNSKISAINMAFDEPGRIIDEYLFRNISDLDDAETRIEEYKNITKEMVMNVAKKISLNTIYVLEGGDSNEEN
;
A
#
# COMPACT_ATOMS: atom_id res chain seq x y z
N MET A 1 9.01 8.17 -22.67
CA MET A 1 8.91 8.70 -21.29
C MET A 1 10.29 9.12 -20.83
N VAL A 2 10.44 10.31 -20.20
CA VAL A 2 11.72 10.86 -19.74
C VAL A 2 11.58 11.20 -18.26
N TYR A 3 12.42 10.58 -17.42
CA TYR A 3 12.49 10.86 -15.99
C TYR A 3 13.72 11.71 -15.66
N LYS A 4 13.54 12.71 -14.81
CA LYS A 4 14.62 13.51 -14.22
C LYS A 4 14.36 13.80 -12.76
N GLN A 5 15.44 14.05 -12.03
CA GLN A 5 15.42 14.38 -10.61
C GLN A 5 16.08 15.75 -10.40
N HIS A 6 15.42 16.62 -9.63
CA HIS A 6 15.86 17.97 -9.30
C HIS A 6 15.93 18.10 -7.77
N ASN A 7 17.15 18.15 -7.24
CA ASN A 7 17.37 18.33 -5.81
C ASN A 7 17.22 19.82 -5.43
N MET A 8 16.24 20.14 -4.58
CA MET A 8 15.92 21.47 -4.09
C MET A 8 16.49 21.72 -2.68
N GLY A 9 17.33 20.82 -2.15
CA GLY A 9 17.90 20.87 -0.81
C GLY A 9 17.02 20.17 0.22
N SER A 10 15.91 20.75 0.62
CA SER A 10 14.98 20.20 1.61
C SER A 10 13.95 19.23 1.05
N TYR A 11 13.76 19.19 -0.26
CA TYR A 11 12.89 18.26 -0.99
C TYR A 11 13.46 17.95 -2.38
N THR A 12 12.88 16.98 -3.06
CA THR A 12 13.28 16.59 -4.42
C THR A 12 12.06 16.64 -5.34
N ILE A 13 12.22 17.24 -6.54
CA ILE A 13 11.21 17.18 -7.59
C ILE A 13 11.61 16.10 -8.59
N HIS A 14 10.68 15.21 -8.92
CA HIS A 14 10.81 14.15 -9.89
C HIS A 14 9.88 14.42 -11.07
N THR A 15 10.44 14.73 -12.24
CA THR A 15 9.66 14.97 -13.44
C THR A 15 9.63 13.74 -14.32
N ILE A 16 8.42 13.29 -14.72
CA ILE A 16 8.16 12.14 -15.57
C ILE A 16 7.41 12.64 -16.81
N LYS A 17 8.16 13.07 -17.83
CA LYS A 17 7.56 13.60 -19.06
C LYS A 17 7.04 12.49 -19.96
N THR A 18 5.75 12.58 -20.29
CA THR A 18 5.09 11.68 -21.25
C THR A 18 3.85 12.36 -21.83
N ASP A 19 3.58 12.13 -23.12
CA ASP A 19 2.40 12.61 -23.83
C ASP A 19 1.24 11.59 -23.87
N ARG A 20 1.40 10.47 -23.17
CA ARG A 20 0.42 9.36 -23.12
C ARG A 20 -0.89 9.72 -22.45
N PHE A 21 -0.88 10.70 -21.54
CA PHE A 21 -2.02 11.06 -20.71
C PHE A 21 -2.53 12.46 -21.04
N LYS A 22 -3.84 12.65 -20.88
CA LYS A 22 -4.46 13.98 -20.99
C LYS A 22 -4.36 14.80 -19.71
N ASN A 23 -4.07 14.15 -18.60
CA ASN A 23 -3.92 14.78 -17.30
C ASN A 23 -2.45 15.00 -16.98
N ILE A 24 -2.22 15.90 -16.02
CA ILE A 24 -0.97 16.05 -15.28
C ILE A 24 -1.26 15.60 -13.86
N GLY A 25 -0.51 14.63 -13.38
CA GLY A 25 -0.53 14.18 -11.97
C GLY A 25 0.60 14.85 -11.20
N ILE A 26 0.29 15.38 -10.02
CA ILE A 26 1.29 15.91 -9.08
C ILE A 26 1.06 15.22 -7.74
N GLU A 27 2.08 14.56 -7.22
CA GLU A 27 2.03 13.86 -5.94
C GLU A 27 3.13 14.35 -5.01
N VAL A 28 2.73 14.94 -3.88
CA VAL A 28 3.64 15.33 -2.80
C VAL A 28 3.69 14.20 -1.79
N VAL A 29 4.80 13.49 -1.76
CA VAL A 29 5.04 12.30 -0.92
C VAL A 29 5.78 12.71 0.34
N PHE A 30 5.24 12.34 1.48
CA PHE A 30 5.81 12.47 2.80
C PHE A 30 6.16 11.09 3.34
N ARG A 31 7.41 10.84 3.68
CA ARG A 31 7.85 9.53 4.15
C ARG A 31 8.77 9.61 5.36
N ASN A 32 8.54 8.69 6.29
CA ASN A 32 9.34 8.53 7.51
C ASN A 32 9.27 7.08 8.00
N ASN A 33 10.03 6.74 9.01
CA ASN A 33 9.87 5.47 9.71
C ASN A 33 8.48 5.38 10.36
N VAL A 34 7.90 4.18 10.34
CA VAL A 34 6.61 3.94 11.03
C VAL A 34 6.78 4.12 12.53
N ASP A 35 6.03 5.05 13.11
CA ASP A 35 5.84 5.15 14.56
C ASP A 35 4.43 4.64 14.91
N PRO A 36 4.30 3.48 15.60
CA PRO A 36 3.01 2.91 15.96
C PRO A 36 2.10 3.85 16.75
N LYS A 37 2.68 4.77 17.54
CA LYS A 37 1.92 5.72 18.35
C LYS A 37 1.36 6.89 17.54
N ARG A 38 1.91 7.13 16.35
CA ARG A 38 1.59 8.30 15.52
C ARG A 38 0.80 7.94 14.25
N CYS A 39 0.64 6.67 13.91
CA CYS A 39 -0.03 6.26 12.68
C CYS A 39 -1.44 6.86 12.53
N ALA A 40 -2.27 6.80 13.59
CA ALA A 40 -3.62 7.36 13.56
C ALA A 40 -3.61 8.90 13.39
N PHE A 41 -2.66 9.58 14.04
CA PHE A 41 -2.49 11.04 13.93
C PHE A 41 -2.10 11.41 12.51
N ARG A 42 -1.14 10.68 11.92
CA ARG A 42 -0.68 10.87 10.55
C ARG A 42 -1.83 10.68 9.55
N THR A 43 -2.56 9.58 9.62
CA THR A 43 -3.72 9.34 8.73
C THR A 43 -4.78 10.43 8.88
N CYS A 44 -5.11 10.79 10.12
CA CYS A 44 -6.07 11.85 10.41
C CYS A 44 -5.60 13.23 9.87
N LEU A 45 -4.31 13.55 10.00
CA LEU A 45 -3.74 14.81 9.54
C LEU A 45 -3.96 15.01 8.04
N PHE A 46 -3.54 14.04 7.23
CA PHE A 46 -3.64 14.17 5.77
C PHE A 46 -5.08 14.25 5.28
N ASP A 47 -6.03 13.64 5.98
CA ASP A 47 -7.45 13.81 5.70
C ASP A 47 -7.96 15.19 6.11
N VAL A 48 -7.56 15.71 7.29
CA VAL A 48 -7.98 17.04 7.79
C VAL A 48 -7.48 18.17 6.88
N LEU A 49 -6.24 18.08 6.37
CA LEU A 49 -5.66 19.06 5.45
C LEU A 49 -6.51 19.28 4.19
N LEU A 50 -7.31 18.29 3.79
CA LEU A 50 -8.13 18.33 2.58
C LEU A 50 -9.61 18.66 2.84
N GLU A 51 -10.01 18.91 4.09
CA GLU A 51 -11.39 19.29 4.40
C GLU A 51 -11.63 20.78 4.21
N ASN A 52 -10.72 21.62 4.70
CA ASN A 52 -10.73 23.06 4.54
C ASN A 52 -9.37 23.68 4.90
N ASN A 53 -9.22 24.97 4.64
CA ASN A 53 -8.03 25.72 5.01
C ASN A 53 -8.39 27.21 5.25
N LEU A 54 -7.41 28.07 5.51
CA LEU A 54 -7.67 29.49 5.78
C LEU A 54 -8.16 30.27 4.55
N GLU A 55 -7.94 29.81 3.33
CA GLU A 55 -8.43 30.40 2.08
C GLU A 55 -9.80 29.79 1.68
N TYR A 56 -9.93 28.48 1.71
CA TYR A 56 -11.15 27.72 1.41
C TYR A 56 -11.73 27.17 2.70
N LYS A 57 -12.65 27.92 3.32
CA LYS A 57 -13.06 27.71 4.72
C LYS A 57 -14.00 26.54 4.96
N THR A 58 -14.55 25.97 3.91
CA THR A 58 -15.46 24.81 3.99
C THR A 58 -15.09 23.78 2.95
N LYS A 59 -15.52 22.52 3.17
CA LYS A 59 -15.38 21.45 2.14
C LYS A 59 -16.02 21.85 0.82
N ARG A 60 -17.12 22.60 0.88
CA ARG A 60 -17.78 23.11 -0.32
C ARG A 60 -16.87 24.07 -1.09
N ASP A 61 -16.18 24.99 -0.41
CA ASP A 61 -15.28 25.95 -1.07
C ASP A 61 -14.10 25.20 -1.73
N MET A 62 -13.58 24.15 -1.08
CA MET A 62 -12.57 23.28 -1.66
C MET A 62 -13.07 22.61 -2.95
N ILE A 63 -14.31 22.09 -2.93
CA ILE A 63 -14.90 21.44 -4.11
C ILE A 63 -15.17 22.44 -5.22
N LEU A 64 -15.70 23.63 -4.92
CA LEU A 64 -15.92 24.67 -5.92
C LEU A 64 -14.61 25.09 -6.59
N MET A 65 -13.52 25.21 -5.83
CA MET A 65 -12.21 25.50 -6.42
C MET A 65 -11.73 24.38 -7.33
N GLN A 66 -11.96 23.10 -6.98
CA GLN A 66 -11.65 21.98 -7.88
C GLN A 66 -12.46 22.04 -9.18
N GLU A 67 -13.74 22.43 -9.10
CA GLU A 67 -14.59 22.65 -10.29
C GLU A 67 -14.07 23.81 -11.17
N GLU A 68 -13.66 24.93 -10.57
CA GLU A 68 -13.02 26.05 -11.26
C GLU A 68 -11.70 25.64 -11.93
N LEU A 69 -10.97 24.70 -11.34
CA LEU A 69 -9.76 24.10 -11.90
C LEU A 69 -10.08 22.90 -12.81
N TYR A 70 -11.12 22.96 -13.61
CA TYR A 70 -11.55 21.96 -14.60
C TYR A 70 -11.79 20.57 -13.99
N ASN A 71 -12.43 20.50 -12.81
CA ASN A 71 -12.67 19.29 -12.03
C ASN A 71 -11.38 18.54 -11.65
N SER A 72 -10.33 19.29 -11.32
CA SER A 72 -9.12 18.71 -10.76
C SER A 72 -9.44 17.99 -9.45
N LEU A 73 -8.84 16.83 -9.23
CA LEU A 73 -9.05 16.03 -8.04
C LEU A 73 -7.91 16.23 -7.06
N LEU A 74 -8.22 16.62 -5.82
CA LEU A 74 -7.27 16.67 -4.72
C LEU A 74 -7.67 15.64 -3.66
N TYR A 75 -6.77 14.69 -3.37
CA TYR A 75 -7.00 13.63 -2.40
C TYR A 75 -5.71 13.24 -1.68
N SER A 76 -5.84 12.54 -0.56
CA SER A 76 -4.73 12.00 0.22
C SER A 76 -4.74 10.48 0.22
N VAL A 77 -3.54 9.90 0.36
CA VAL A 77 -3.35 8.46 0.57
C VAL A 77 -2.34 8.28 1.68
N THR A 78 -2.65 7.43 2.67
CA THR A 78 -1.70 7.06 3.73
C THR A 78 -1.62 5.54 3.81
N TYR A 79 -0.41 5.01 3.70
CA TYR A 79 -0.13 3.57 3.80
C TYR A 79 1.27 3.33 4.38
N LYS A 80 1.59 2.07 4.63
CA LYS A 80 2.94 1.66 5.00
C LYS A 80 3.46 0.56 4.09
N VAL A 81 4.76 0.53 3.92
CA VAL A 81 5.48 -0.55 3.25
C VAL A 81 6.64 -0.96 4.14
N GLY A 82 6.57 -2.19 4.67
CA GLY A 82 7.53 -2.63 5.68
C GLY A 82 7.56 -1.68 6.87
N ALA A 83 8.72 -1.07 7.12
CA ALA A 83 8.95 -0.12 8.21
C ALA A 83 8.76 1.36 7.81
N THR A 84 8.42 1.66 6.56
CA THR A 84 8.24 3.04 6.07
C THR A 84 6.76 3.42 6.04
N ALA A 85 6.40 4.53 6.69
CA ALA A 85 5.11 5.22 6.54
C ALA A 85 5.20 6.19 5.36
N ILE A 86 4.21 6.15 4.49
CA ILE A 86 4.09 7.00 3.31
C ILE A 86 2.72 7.68 3.36
N SER A 87 2.72 9.01 3.24
CA SER A 87 1.50 9.77 3.04
C SER A 87 1.68 10.67 1.83
N SER A 88 0.67 10.77 1.00
CA SER A 88 0.72 11.59 -0.21
C SER A 88 -0.47 12.53 -0.27
N VAL A 89 -0.23 13.75 -0.77
CA VAL A 89 -1.28 14.64 -1.27
C VAL A 89 -1.16 14.66 -2.78
N VAL A 90 -2.22 14.24 -3.46
CA VAL A 90 -2.25 14.03 -4.90
C VAL A 90 -3.20 15.02 -5.54
N LEU A 91 -2.70 15.72 -6.56
CA LEU A 91 -3.49 16.54 -7.48
C LEU A 91 -3.49 15.87 -8.86
N ASP A 92 -4.65 15.48 -9.35
CA ASP A 92 -4.87 15.03 -10.74
C ASP A 92 -5.65 16.10 -11.47
N MET A 93 -5.03 16.73 -12.48
CA MET A 93 -5.59 17.85 -13.20
C MET A 93 -5.59 17.63 -14.71
N LEU A 94 -6.57 18.16 -15.42
CA LEU A 94 -6.56 18.19 -16.88
C LEU A 94 -5.36 19.04 -17.34
N ASN A 95 -4.63 18.55 -18.34
CA ASN A 95 -3.52 19.33 -18.89
C ASN A 95 -4.05 20.67 -19.48
N PRO A 96 -3.50 21.82 -19.05
CA PRO A 96 -3.97 23.15 -19.50
C PRO A 96 -4.02 23.36 -21.01
N LYS A 97 -3.27 22.57 -21.78
CA LYS A 97 -3.36 22.64 -23.26
C LYS A 97 -4.74 22.23 -23.82
N TYR A 98 -5.61 21.61 -22.99
CA TYR A 98 -6.98 21.24 -23.33
C TYR A 98 -8.01 22.15 -22.66
N ALA A 99 -7.58 23.17 -21.89
CA ALA A 99 -8.41 24.15 -21.20
C ALA A 99 -8.44 25.47 -21.97
N ASP A 100 -9.31 26.39 -21.55
CA ASP A 100 -9.46 27.71 -22.16
C ASP A 100 -8.30 28.67 -21.80
N TYR A 101 -7.60 28.38 -20.71
CA TYR A 101 -6.42 29.16 -20.25
C TYR A 101 -5.44 28.26 -19.52
N ASN A 102 -4.21 28.73 -19.35
CA ASN A 102 -3.19 28.03 -18.59
C ASN A 102 -3.39 28.26 -17.09
N TYR A 103 -3.94 27.29 -16.40
CA TYR A 103 -4.22 27.31 -14.96
C TYR A 103 -3.27 26.45 -14.12
N LEU A 104 -2.13 26.05 -14.70
CA LEU A 104 -1.15 25.20 -14.03
C LEU A 104 -0.67 25.77 -12.69
N ASP A 105 -0.33 27.08 -12.68
CA ASP A 105 0.14 27.78 -11.49
C ASP A 105 -0.94 27.86 -10.41
N ASP A 106 -2.19 28.14 -10.79
CA ASP A 106 -3.34 28.17 -9.88
C ASP A 106 -3.60 26.80 -9.24
N ALA A 107 -3.49 25.72 -10.02
CA ALA A 107 -3.67 24.36 -9.54
C ALA A 107 -2.55 23.93 -8.57
N ILE A 108 -1.29 24.27 -8.88
CA ILE A 108 -0.15 24.02 -8.00
C ILE A 108 -0.29 24.85 -6.72
N LYS A 109 -0.67 26.12 -6.82
CA LYS A 109 -0.97 26.97 -5.66
C LYS A 109 -2.06 26.35 -4.78
N TYR A 110 -3.15 25.86 -5.37
CA TYR A 110 -4.23 25.19 -4.64
C TYR A 110 -3.74 23.97 -3.86
N LEU A 111 -2.93 23.10 -4.48
CA LEU A 111 -2.30 21.95 -3.83
C LEU A 111 -1.49 22.37 -2.59
N PHE A 112 -0.58 23.33 -2.75
CA PHE A 112 0.27 23.78 -1.65
C PHE A 112 -0.46 24.64 -0.62
N THR A 113 -1.54 25.31 -0.99
CA THR A 113 -2.42 26.00 -0.03
C THR A 113 -3.06 25.00 0.93
N ALA A 114 -3.49 23.82 0.45
CA ALA A 114 -4.00 22.76 1.33
C ALA A 114 -2.94 22.26 2.32
N ILE A 115 -1.68 22.19 1.91
CA ILE A 115 -0.58 21.69 2.75
C ILE A 115 -0.11 22.76 3.75
N PHE A 116 0.12 24.02 3.31
CA PHE A 116 0.80 25.05 4.10
C PHE A 116 -0.09 26.11 4.73
N ASN A 117 -1.37 26.13 4.37
CA ASN A 117 -2.32 27.10 4.92
C ASN A 117 -3.53 26.44 5.61
N PRO A 118 -3.32 25.37 6.42
CA PRO A 118 -4.41 24.66 7.07
C PRO A 118 -5.21 25.56 8.01
N ASN A 119 -6.44 25.16 8.35
CA ASN A 119 -7.29 25.90 9.27
C ASN A 119 -6.82 25.70 10.72
N ILE A 120 -5.78 26.45 11.10
CA ILE A 120 -5.14 26.43 12.41
C ILE A 120 -5.28 27.80 13.06
N THR A 121 -5.70 27.82 14.32
CA THR A 121 -5.77 29.01 15.16
C THR A 121 -5.20 28.70 16.54
N ASN A 122 -4.31 29.53 17.05
CA ASN A 122 -3.67 29.35 18.37
C ASN A 122 -2.95 27.99 18.55
N ASN A 123 -2.30 27.49 17.51
CA ASN A 123 -1.65 26.18 17.46
C ASN A 123 -2.63 25.00 17.61
N GLU A 124 -3.86 25.15 17.16
CA GLU A 124 -4.89 24.11 17.18
C GLU A 124 -5.62 24.06 15.84
N PHE A 125 -5.86 22.86 15.35
CA PHE A 125 -6.75 22.64 14.22
C PHE A 125 -8.20 22.94 14.59
N ASP A 126 -9.03 23.28 13.60
CA ASP A 126 -10.46 23.44 13.81
C ASP A 126 -11.09 22.16 14.37
N GLU A 127 -11.74 22.27 15.53
CA GLU A 127 -12.29 21.11 16.25
C GLU A 127 -13.43 20.44 15.48
N GLN A 128 -14.27 21.23 14.79
CA GLN A 128 -15.40 20.68 14.03
C GLN A 128 -14.91 19.85 12.83
N THR A 129 -13.92 20.35 12.11
CA THR A 129 -13.27 19.64 11.01
C THR A 129 -12.63 18.36 11.49
N LEU A 130 -11.84 18.42 12.57
CA LEU A 130 -11.21 17.27 13.18
C LEU A 130 -12.25 16.20 13.58
N ASN A 131 -13.33 16.59 14.24
CA ASN A 131 -14.38 15.65 14.67
C ASN A 131 -15.07 14.99 13.46
N THR A 132 -15.26 15.70 12.36
CA THR A 132 -15.81 15.13 11.13
C THR A 132 -14.92 14.02 10.57
N VAL A 133 -13.62 14.28 10.49
CA VAL A 133 -12.63 13.30 10.01
C VAL A 133 -12.49 12.12 10.96
N LYS A 134 -12.41 12.36 12.27
CA LYS A 134 -12.38 11.29 13.30
C LYS A 134 -13.57 10.34 13.18
N ASN A 135 -14.79 10.87 13.02
CA ASN A 135 -15.98 10.05 12.88
C ASN A 135 -15.92 9.16 11.63
N ARG A 136 -15.41 9.69 10.51
CA ARG A 136 -15.19 8.91 9.28
C ARG A 136 -14.15 7.81 9.50
N LEU A 137 -12.98 8.12 10.06
CA LEU A 137 -11.94 7.13 10.33
C LEU A 137 -12.40 6.03 11.29
N ILE A 138 -13.16 6.39 12.33
CA ILE A 138 -13.74 5.41 13.27
C ILE A 138 -14.72 4.49 12.55
N ALA A 139 -15.56 5.03 11.66
CA ALA A 139 -16.48 4.23 10.86
C ALA A 139 -15.70 3.27 9.95
N ASP A 140 -14.65 3.74 9.27
CA ASP A 140 -13.81 2.94 8.40
C ASP A 140 -13.08 1.81 9.16
N ILE A 141 -12.55 2.11 10.35
CA ILE A 141 -11.92 1.10 11.22
C ILE A 141 -12.93 0.02 11.65
N LYS A 142 -14.17 0.42 11.96
CA LYS A 142 -15.23 -0.52 12.34
C LYS A 142 -15.66 -1.40 11.17
N THR A 143 -15.77 -0.84 9.96
CA THR A 143 -16.12 -1.61 8.74
C THR A 143 -15.10 -2.68 8.37
N VAL A 144 -13.83 -2.58 8.81
CA VAL A 144 -12.87 -3.68 8.63
C VAL A 144 -13.35 -4.97 9.26
N LYS A 145 -14.01 -4.91 10.43
CA LYS A 145 -14.58 -6.08 11.11
C LYS A 145 -15.76 -6.70 10.34
N GLU A 146 -16.45 -5.91 9.52
CA GLU A 146 -17.56 -6.37 8.68
C GLU A 146 -17.08 -7.08 7.40
N ASN A 147 -15.79 -6.94 7.05
CA ASN A 147 -15.16 -7.70 5.98
C ASN A 147 -14.40 -8.90 6.55
N PRO A 148 -14.94 -10.12 6.48
CA PRO A 148 -14.34 -11.29 7.14
C PRO A 148 -12.91 -11.56 6.71
N THR A 149 -12.59 -11.37 5.44
CA THR A 149 -11.24 -11.63 4.89
C THR A 149 -10.21 -10.63 5.46
N LYS A 150 -10.55 -9.33 5.48
CA LYS A 150 -9.67 -8.30 6.06
C LYS A 150 -9.51 -8.50 7.57
N HIS A 151 -10.61 -8.81 8.27
CA HIS A 151 -10.60 -9.07 9.70
C HIS A 151 -9.73 -10.28 10.05
N ALA A 152 -9.88 -11.40 9.32
CA ALA A 152 -9.07 -12.59 9.54
C ALA A 152 -7.58 -12.33 9.28
N LEU A 153 -7.23 -11.59 8.21
CA LEU A 153 -5.85 -11.23 7.92
C LEU A 153 -5.24 -10.39 9.04
N GLN A 154 -5.96 -9.36 9.51
CA GLN A 154 -5.49 -8.49 10.58
C GLN A 154 -5.28 -9.26 11.89
N ASN A 155 -6.20 -10.15 12.23
CA ASN A 155 -6.06 -10.99 13.43
C ASN A 155 -4.93 -12.01 13.29
N ALA A 156 -4.76 -12.63 12.11
CA ALA A 156 -3.64 -13.53 11.84
C ALA A 156 -2.27 -12.87 12.06
N LEU A 157 -2.11 -11.63 11.60
CA LEU A 157 -0.89 -10.85 11.80
C LEU A 157 -0.67 -10.49 13.27
N LYS A 158 -1.74 -10.14 14.02
CA LYS A 158 -1.67 -9.92 15.47
C LYS A 158 -1.29 -11.18 16.24
N VAL A 159 -1.87 -12.32 15.88
CA VAL A 159 -1.52 -13.63 16.48
C VAL A 159 -0.07 -13.98 16.20
N MET A 160 0.43 -13.68 15.00
CA MET A 160 1.82 -13.87 14.64
C MET A 160 2.75 -13.08 15.57
N ASP A 161 2.56 -11.78 15.66
CA ASP A 161 3.28 -10.88 16.57
C ASP A 161 2.52 -9.55 16.66
N GLU A 162 1.84 -9.30 17.79
CA GLU A 162 1.01 -8.10 18.00
C GLU A 162 1.85 -6.81 17.99
N GLU A 163 3.12 -6.90 18.38
CA GLU A 163 4.05 -5.76 18.41
C GLU A 163 4.72 -5.51 17.05
N SER A 164 4.55 -6.42 16.09
CA SER A 164 5.15 -6.26 14.76
C SER A 164 4.48 -5.13 13.97
N LEU A 165 5.29 -4.38 13.20
CA LEU A 165 4.76 -3.40 12.25
C LEU A 165 3.84 -4.04 11.20
N SER A 166 4.00 -5.34 10.89
CA SER A 166 3.10 -6.07 9.99
C SER A 166 1.68 -6.17 10.53
N ALA A 167 1.50 -6.23 11.85
CA ALA A 167 0.19 -6.27 12.51
C ALA A 167 -0.46 -4.89 12.69
N LEU A 168 0.32 -3.83 12.47
CA LEU A 168 -0.13 -2.45 12.69
C LEU A 168 -1.10 -2.01 11.60
N ASN A 169 -2.27 -1.49 12.02
CA ASN A 169 -3.15 -0.74 11.13
C ASN A 169 -2.69 0.71 11.06
N ILE A 170 -2.36 1.21 9.87
CA ILE A 170 -1.89 2.58 9.69
C ILE A 170 -2.95 3.63 10.08
N ALA A 171 -4.24 3.31 9.99
CA ALA A 171 -5.32 4.16 10.49
C ALA A 171 -5.45 4.13 12.03
N GLY A 172 -4.68 3.28 12.71
CA GLY A 172 -4.74 3.10 14.16
C GLY A 172 -5.92 2.26 14.64
N THR A 173 -6.34 2.51 15.86
CA THR A 173 -7.52 1.92 16.52
C THR A 173 -8.56 2.99 16.83
N VAL A 174 -9.79 2.59 17.18
CA VAL A 174 -10.84 3.53 17.60
C VAL A 174 -10.34 4.40 18.76
N GLU A 175 -9.69 3.79 19.75
CA GLU A 175 -9.17 4.47 20.95
C GLU A 175 -8.07 5.47 20.60
N THR A 176 -7.16 5.12 19.68
CA THR A 176 -6.11 6.04 19.25
C THR A 176 -6.68 7.22 18.46
N VAL A 177 -7.65 7.00 17.57
CA VAL A 177 -8.34 8.08 16.84
C VAL A 177 -9.14 8.98 17.80
N GLU A 178 -9.85 8.41 18.78
CA GLU A 178 -10.56 9.18 19.83
C GLU A 178 -9.62 10.08 20.63
N SER A 179 -8.38 9.65 20.86
CA SER A 179 -7.38 10.39 21.64
C SER A 179 -6.78 11.61 20.92
N ILE A 180 -7.06 11.77 19.61
CA ILE A 180 -6.56 12.89 18.81
C ILE A 180 -7.32 14.17 19.24
N THR A 181 -6.55 15.19 19.64
CA THR A 181 -7.05 16.52 19.95
C THR A 181 -6.52 17.54 18.94
N PRO A 182 -7.16 18.74 18.81
CA PRO A 182 -6.70 19.78 17.91
C PRO A 182 -5.23 20.17 18.10
N SER A 183 -4.76 20.30 19.34
CA SER A 183 -3.38 20.65 19.65
C SER A 183 -2.39 19.49 19.34
N LYS A 184 -2.76 18.25 19.63
CA LYS A 184 -1.91 17.09 19.29
C LYS A 184 -1.80 16.90 17.77
N LEU A 185 -2.87 17.18 17.00
CA LEU A 185 -2.82 17.11 15.56
C LEU A 185 -1.93 18.23 14.99
N TYR A 186 -1.90 19.40 15.62
CA TYR A 186 -0.95 20.46 15.26
C TYR A 186 0.50 20.04 15.52
N GLU A 187 0.79 19.37 16.64
CA GLU A 187 2.13 18.78 16.89
C GLU A 187 2.51 17.76 15.80
N GLU A 188 1.57 16.90 15.38
CA GLU A 188 1.80 15.96 14.28
C GLU A 188 2.10 16.69 12.96
N TYR A 189 1.36 17.76 12.67
CA TYR A 189 1.59 18.58 11.47
C TYR A 189 3.00 19.18 11.43
N LYS A 190 3.48 19.73 12.54
CA LYS A 190 4.85 20.25 12.63
C LYS A 190 5.89 19.13 12.43
N GLU A 191 5.68 18.06 13.10
CA GLU A 191 6.58 16.90 13.07
C GLU A 191 6.73 16.35 11.64
N VAL A 192 5.62 16.24 10.89
CA VAL A 192 5.63 15.80 9.49
C VAL A 192 6.43 16.79 8.63
N LEU A 193 6.21 18.10 8.77
CA LEU A 193 6.94 19.09 7.97
C LEU A 193 8.43 19.14 8.31
N GLU A 194 8.79 18.97 9.59
CA GLU A 194 10.16 19.05 10.08
C GLU A 194 10.97 17.78 9.85
N HIS A 195 10.35 16.60 9.88
CA HIS A 195 11.09 15.33 9.91
C HIS A 195 10.86 14.42 8.71
N ASP A 196 9.76 14.57 7.96
CA ASP A 196 9.53 13.70 6.81
C ASP A 196 10.43 14.08 5.62
N TYR A 197 10.92 13.06 4.91
CA TYR A 197 11.48 13.24 3.57
C TYR A 197 10.35 13.59 2.60
N ILE A 198 10.62 14.57 1.75
CA ILE A 198 9.63 15.10 0.81
C ILE A 198 10.12 14.84 -0.61
N ASP A 199 9.32 14.08 -1.36
CA ASP A 199 9.51 13.85 -2.79
C ASP A 199 8.26 14.34 -3.53
N ILE A 200 8.42 15.14 -4.60
CA ILE A 200 7.32 15.69 -5.39
C ILE A 200 7.41 15.09 -6.79
N TYR A 201 6.49 14.21 -7.14
CA TYR A 201 6.42 13.58 -8.44
C TYR A 201 5.46 14.35 -9.35
N VAL A 202 5.89 14.62 -10.58
CA VAL A 202 5.05 15.23 -11.61
C VAL A 202 5.08 14.36 -12.86
N ILE A 203 3.91 13.90 -13.31
CA ILE A 203 3.79 13.07 -14.51
C ILE A 203 2.83 13.70 -15.52
N GLY A 204 3.20 13.71 -16.79
CA GLY A 204 2.38 14.20 -17.90
C GLY A 204 3.15 14.93 -18.97
N ASP A 205 2.41 15.68 -19.81
CA ASP A 205 2.97 16.52 -20.86
C ASP A 205 2.94 18.00 -20.41
N PHE A 206 4.06 18.50 -19.94
CA PHE A 206 4.20 19.84 -19.37
C PHE A 206 5.53 20.50 -19.75
N ASN A 207 5.62 21.83 -19.57
CA ASN A 207 6.89 22.53 -19.60
C ASN A 207 7.62 22.33 -18.28
N GLU A 208 8.80 21.70 -18.31
CA GLU A 208 9.55 21.30 -17.11
C GLU A 208 9.95 22.50 -16.26
N ASN A 209 10.44 23.60 -16.88
CA ASN A 209 10.85 24.78 -16.12
C ASN A 209 9.65 25.48 -15.46
N GLU A 210 8.54 25.59 -16.18
CA GLU A 210 7.30 26.21 -15.66
C GLU A 210 6.78 25.46 -14.42
N VAL A 211 6.76 24.14 -14.46
CA VAL A 211 6.34 23.29 -13.33
C VAL A 211 7.30 23.44 -12.14
N ILE A 212 8.61 23.38 -12.39
CA ILE A 212 9.62 23.50 -11.33
C ILE A 212 9.56 24.87 -10.68
N ASP A 213 9.45 25.95 -11.48
CA ASP A 213 9.35 27.33 -10.98
C ASP A 213 8.08 27.50 -10.14
N SER A 214 6.93 27.03 -10.63
CA SER A 214 5.67 27.10 -9.91
C SER A 214 5.72 26.31 -8.58
N ILE A 215 6.20 25.06 -8.59
CA ILE A 215 6.37 24.28 -7.36
C ILE A 215 7.29 25.01 -6.38
N SER A 216 8.42 25.54 -6.85
CA SER A 216 9.41 26.22 -6.00
C SER A 216 8.86 27.49 -5.36
N ASN A 217 7.90 28.18 -5.99
CA ASN A 217 7.24 29.36 -5.44
C ASN A 217 6.32 29.03 -4.25
N TYR A 218 5.71 27.83 -4.24
CA TYR A 218 4.70 27.46 -3.25
C TYR A 218 5.16 26.39 -2.25
N ALA A 219 6.13 25.54 -2.59
CA ALA A 219 6.67 24.51 -1.71
C ALA A 219 7.57 25.13 -0.62
N LYS A 220 7.04 25.26 0.60
CA LYS A 220 7.72 25.88 1.74
C LYS A 220 8.36 24.85 2.66
N PHE A 221 9.06 23.87 2.08
CA PHE A 221 9.85 22.91 2.84
C PHE A 221 11.28 23.44 2.98
N ASP A 222 11.72 23.73 4.19
CA ASP A 222 13.00 24.37 4.48
C ASP A 222 13.96 23.53 5.33
N THR A 223 13.50 22.43 5.90
CA THR A 223 14.31 21.55 6.73
C THR A 223 14.99 20.45 5.92
N ILE A 224 16.32 20.36 5.99
CA ILE A 224 17.11 19.28 5.41
C ILE A 224 17.11 18.09 6.36
N LYS A 225 16.73 16.90 5.87
CA LYS A 225 16.68 15.66 6.64
C LYS A 225 17.97 14.86 6.50
N THR A 226 18.42 14.24 7.58
CA THR A 226 19.68 13.48 7.62
C THR A 226 19.55 12.11 8.29
N HIS A 227 18.37 11.76 8.83
CA HIS A 227 18.14 10.45 9.42
C HIS A 227 17.83 9.41 8.35
N GLU A 228 18.06 8.15 8.66
CA GLU A 228 17.74 7.04 7.76
C GLU A 228 16.26 6.66 7.87
N VAL A 229 15.65 6.33 6.73
CA VAL A 229 14.31 5.76 6.66
C VAL A 229 14.44 4.34 6.11
N GLU A 230 14.13 3.36 6.95
CA GLU A 230 14.23 1.95 6.61
C GLU A 230 12.92 1.47 6.00
N ILE A 231 13.03 0.67 4.92
CA ILE A 231 11.86 0.05 4.31
C ILE A 231 11.63 -1.38 4.82
N ASN A 232 12.69 -2.09 5.20
CA ASN A 232 12.58 -3.48 5.62
C ASN A 232 12.07 -3.60 7.04
N ASN A 233 11.08 -4.45 7.26
CA ASN A 233 10.56 -4.85 8.55
C ASN A 233 10.83 -6.33 8.75
N THR A 234 11.64 -6.70 9.75
CA THR A 234 11.99 -8.09 10.02
C THR A 234 11.03 -8.70 11.03
N ASN A 235 10.30 -9.72 10.63
CA ASN A 235 9.40 -10.47 11.50
C ASN A 235 10.13 -11.65 12.16
N LYS A 236 9.74 -11.96 13.41
CA LYS A 236 10.30 -13.06 14.19
C LYS A 236 9.94 -14.40 13.56
N THR A 237 10.94 -15.28 13.39
CA THR A 237 10.73 -16.68 13.03
C THR A 237 10.39 -17.51 14.27
N ARG A 238 9.63 -18.59 14.12
CA ARG A 238 9.24 -19.46 15.22
C ARG A 238 9.58 -20.91 14.92
N LYS A 239 10.03 -21.63 15.96
CA LYS A 239 10.26 -23.10 15.87
C LYS A 239 8.96 -23.89 15.97
N LYS A 240 7.95 -23.35 16.66
CA LYS A 240 6.62 -23.96 16.82
C LYS A 240 5.57 -23.08 16.19
N VAL A 241 4.80 -23.66 15.30
CA VAL A 241 3.67 -22.99 14.65
C VAL A 241 2.63 -22.55 15.70
N LEU A 242 2.19 -21.29 15.59
CA LEU A 242 1.04 -20.80 16.32
C LEU A 242 -0.23 -21.20 15.59
N GLU A 243 -1.20 -21.72 16.30
CA GLU A 243 -2.54 -21.98 15.77
C GLU A 243 -3.57 -21.34 16.68
N GLN A 244 -4.44 -20.49 16.09
CA GLN A 244 -5.55 -19.86 16.80
C GLN A 244 -6.81 -19.94 15.96
N ARG A 245 -7.95 -20.13 16.65
CA ARG A 245 -9.29 -20.16 16.07
C ARG A 245 -10.19 -19.24 16.88
N ASP A 246 -10.87 -18.36 16.19
CA ASP A 246 -11.87 -17.47 16.76
C ASP A 246 -13.22 -17.74 16.07
N GLU A 247 -14.32 -17.64 16.81
CA GLU A 247 -15.66 -17.84 16.26
C GLU A 247 -16.20 -16.56 15.64
N SER A 248 -17.03 -16.71 14.60
CA SER A 248 -17.75 -15.61 13.98
C SER A 248 -19.12 -16.05 13.47
N ASN A 249 -20.00 -15.09 13.23
CA ASN A 249 -21.32 -15.34 12.60
C ASN A 249 -21.27 -15.27 11.07
N ASN A 250 -20.10 -15.36 10.44
CA ASN A 250 -19.95 -15.33 9.01
C ASN A 250 -20.44 -16.63 8.39
N ALA A 251 -20.98 -16.58 7.16
CA ALA A 251 -21.44 -17.78 6.45
C ALA A 251 -20.28 -18.74 6.14
N GLN A 252 -19.06 -18.23 5.94
CA GLN A 252 -17.87 -19.03 5.66
C GLN A 252 -16.76 -18.74 6.66
N SER A 253 -15.97 -19.75 6.93
CA SER A 253 -14.73 -19.62 7.70
C SER A 253 -13.62 -19.00 6.83
N GLN A 254 -12.81 -18.14 7.44
CA GLN A 254 -11.61 -17.60 6.83
C GLN A 254 -10.40 -18.32 7.38
N VAL A 255 -9.56 -18.83 6.50
CA VAL A 255 -8.32 -19.55 6.85
C VAL A 255 -7.14 -18.73 6.37
N VAL A 256 -6.22 -18.40 7.26
CA VAL A 256 -5.00 -17.64 6.94
C VAL A 256 -3.78 -18.42 7.43
N LEU A 257 -2.83 -18.69 6.54
CA LEU A 257 -1.53 -19.26 6.86
C LEU A 257 -0.45 -18.20 6.57
N ILE A 258 0.45 -17.96 7.53
CA ILE A 258 1.57 -17.05 7.39
C ILE A 258 2.87 -17.85 7.45
N TYR A 259 3.71 -17.64 6.45
CA TYR A 259 5.05 -18.21 6.36
C TYR A 259 6.09 -17.09 6.42
N ASN A 260 7.20 -17.34 7.13
CA ASN A 260 8.38 -16.50 7.08
C ASN A 260 9.22 -16.80 5.84
N THR A 261 9.84 -15.74 5.29
CA THR A 261 10.74 -15.80 4.12
C THR A 261 12.10 -15.15 4.40
N ASN A 262 12.48 -15.04 5.68
CA ASN A 262 13.71 -14.36 6.12
C ASN A 262 15.01 -14.97 5.54
N ASP A 263 15.01 -16.28 5.25
CA ASP A 263 16.20 -17.01 4.77
C ASP A 263 16.46 -16.83 3.26
N LEU A 264 15.62 -16.03 2.56
CA LEU A 264 15.84 -15.69 1.16
C LEU A 264 16.97 -14.67 1.02
N THR A 265 17.82 -14.86 0.02
CA THR A 265 18.79 -13.84 -0.39
C THR A 265 18.09 -12.66 -1.07
N ASP A 266 18.78 -11.53 -1.23
CA ASP A 266 18.21 -10.33 -1.89
C ASP A 266 17.75 -10.63 -3.32
N TYR A 267 18.53 -11.39 -4.09
CA TYR A 267 18.16 -11.83 -5.43
C TYR A 267 16.88 -12.69 -5.41
N GLU A 268 16.79 -13.64 -4.48
CA GLU A 268 15.61 -14.47 -4.34
C GLU A 268 14.37 -13.66 -3.93
N LYS A 269 14.51 -12.68 -3.03
CA LYS A 269 13.42 -11.77 -2.64
C LYS A 269 12.94 -10.90 -3.80
N LYS A 270 13.88 -10.39 -4.61
CA LYS A 270 13.58 -9.52 -5.75
C LYS A 270 12.90 -10.26 -6.90
N TYR A 271 13.37 -11.47 -7.22
CA TYR A 271 13.02 -12.13 -8.47
C TYR A 271 12.43 -13.51 -8.26
N THR A 272 13.19 -14.45 -7.72
CA THR A 272 12.79 -15.86 -7.70
C THR A 272 11.51 -16.09 -6.92
N PHE A 273 11.39 -15.48 -5.75
CA PHE A 273 10.23 -15.66 -4.88
C PHE A 273 8.97 -14.93 -5.40
N GLN A 274 9.14 -13.93 -6.23
CA GLN A 274 8.02 -13.32 -6.97
C GLN A 274 7.38 -14.35 -7.91
N ILE A 275 8.21 -15.08 -8.65
CA ILE A 275 7.74 -16.15 -9.56
C ILE A 275 7.21 -17.35 -8.77
N TYR A 276 7.89 -17.75 -7.68
CA TYR A 276 7.38 -18.75 -6.74
C TYR A 276 5.94 -18.46 -6.31
N ASN A 277 5.68 -17.21 -5.86
CA ASN A 277 4.35 -16.81 -5.42
C ASN A 277 3.33 -16.84 -6.58
N MET A 278 3.72 -16.46 -7.79
CA MET A 278 2.85 -16.52 -8.97
C MET A 278 2.45 -17.95 -9.32
N VAL A 279 3.37 -18.90 -9.25
CA VAL A 279 3.09 -20.34 -9.46
C VAL A 279 2.19 -20.89 -8.35
N LEU A 280 2.45 -20.47 -7.10
CA LEU A 280 1.73 -20.99 -5.92
C LEU A 280 0.27 -20.56 -5.90
N GLY A 281 -0.01 -19.23 -5.96
CA GLY A 281 -1.36 -18.70 -5.75
C GLY A 281 -1.49 -17.18 -5.97
N GLY A 282 -0.49 -16.56 -6.58
CA GLY A 282 -0.31 -15.10 -6.63
C GLY A 282 -0.86 -14.41 -7.87
N GLY A 283 -2.10 -14.58 -8.26
CA GLY A 283 -2.68 -13.64 -9.20
C GLY A 283 -3.39 -14.17 -10.46
N SER A 284 -3.38 -15.45 -10.73
CA SER A 284 -4.20 -16.07 -11.78
C SER A 284 -5.01 -17.24 -11.26
N LEU A 285 -5.97 -17.70 -12.06
CA LEU A 285 -6.76 -18.88 -11.75
C LEU A 285 -5.96 -20.19 -12.06
N GLU A 286 -4.86 -20.07 -12.78
CA GLU A 286 -4.00 -21.20 -13.18
C GLU A 286 -2.81 -21.34 -12.22
N THR A 287 -3.09 -21.46 -10.92
CA THR A 287 -2.07 -21.61 -9.88
C THR A 287 -2.28 -22.93 -9.15
N LYS A 288 -1.21 -23.48 -8.58
CA LYS A 288 -1.28 -24.77 -7.87
C LYS A 288 -2.32 -24.80 -6.76
N LEU A 289 -2.37 -23.76 -5.94
CA LEU A 289 -3.36 -23.67 -4.86
C LEU A 289 -4.80 -23.59 -5.40
N TYR A 290 -5.00 -22.89 -6.51
CA TYR A 290 -6.32 -22.75 -7.11
C TYR A 290 -6.82 -24.09 -7.68
N HIS A 291 -5.99 -24.79 -8.46
CA HIS A 291 -6.29 -26.12 -8.95
C HIS A 291 -6.57 -27.10 -7.80
N LYS A 292 -5.70 -27.11 -6.78
CA LYS A 292 -5.82 -28.04 -5.65
C LYS A 292 -7.09 -27.81 -4.82
N LEU A 293 -7.40 -26.57 -4.45
CA LEU A 293 -8.51 -26.27 -3.55
C LEU A 293 -9.84 -26.13 -4.30
N ARG A 294 -9.85 -25.52 -5.48
CA ARG A 294 -11.08 -25.22 -6.21
C ARG A 294 -11.42 -26.30 -7.24
N ASP A 295 -10.50 -26.57 -8.18
CA ASP A 295 -10.84 -27.40 -9.33
C ASP A 295 -10.95 -28.88 -8.94
N GLU A 296 -9.99 -29.39 -8.13
CA GLU A 296 -9.99 -30.79 -7.70
C GLU A 296 -10.95 -31.07 -6.53
N ASN A 297 -11.11 -30.12 -5.61
CA ASN A 297 -11.82 -30.35 -4.35
C ASN A 297 -13.06 -29.48 -4.13
N SER A 298 -13.32 -28.48 -4.98
CA SER A 298 -14.48 -27.57 -4.91
C SER A 298 -14.67 -26.86 -3.55
N LEU A 299 -13.55 -26.54 -2.84
CA LEU A 299 -13.59 -26.05 -1.46
C LEU A 299 -13.80 -24.55 -1.34
N CYS A 300 -13.37 -23.75 -2.32
CA CYS A 300 -13.33 -22.30 -2.17
C CYS A 300 -13.64 -21.54 -3.45
N TYR A 301 -14.21 -20.33 -3.31
CA TYR A 301 -14.38 -19.35 -4.38
C TYR A 301 -13.26 -18.32 -4.39
N SER A 302 -12.71 -17.98 -3.22
CA SER A 302 -11.62 -17.02 -3.07
C SER A 302 -10.41 -17.70 -2.45
N LEU A 303 -9.29 -17.50 -3.10
CA LEU A 303 -7.99 -17.95 -2.64
C LEU A 303 -6.98 -16.90 -3.05
N ARG A 304 -6.05 -16.57 -2.19
CA ARG A 304 -5.00 -15.60 -2.48
C ARG A 304 -3.70 -15.97 -1.77
N SER A 305 -2.60 -15.90 -2.51
CA SER A 305 -1.25 -15.91 -1.96
C SER A 305 -0.61 -14.54 -2.19
N MET A 306 -0.10 -13.94 -1.12
CA MET A 306 0.50 -12.60 -1.14
C MET A 306 1.91 -12.67 -0.57
N TYR A 307 2.88 -12.21 -1.34
CA TYR A 307 4.25 -12.02 -0.86
C TYR A 307 4.48 -10.57 -0.46
N GLN A 308 4.73 -10.33 0.82
CA GLN A 308 5.10 -9.04 1.39
C GLN A 308 6.62 -9.00 1.53
N LYS A 309 7.30 -8.56 0.47
CA LYS A 309 8.76 -8.58 0.36
C LYS A 309 9.45 -7.87 1.52
N TYR A 310 8.98 -6.68 1.86
CA TYR A 310 9.59 -5.83 2.89
C TYR A 310 9.21 -6.20 4.32
N ASP A 311 8.30 -7.15 4.49
CA ASP A 311 7.93 -7.75 5.78
C ASP A 311 8.44 -9.18 5.93
N ASP A 312 9.12 -9.74 4.92
CA ASP A 312 9.58 -11.13 4.87
C ASP A 312 8.46 -12.16 5.14
N LEU A 313 7.26 -11.92 4.59
CA LEU A 313 6.09 -12.77 4.80
C LEU A 313 5.47 -13.25 3.49
N LEU A 314 5.09 -14.55 3.47
CA LEU A 314 4.15 -15.11 2.52
C LEU A 314 2.85 -15.40 3.25
N ILE A 315 1.74 -14.82 2.80
CA ILE A 315 0.43 -14.95 3.41
C ILE A 315 -0.51 -15.64 2.43
N ILE A 316 -1.12 -16.75 2.86
CA ILE A 316 -2.11 -17.50 2.07
C ILE A 316 -3.45 -17.37 2.79
N GLY A 317 -4.46 -16.85 2.10
CA GLY A 317 -5.82 -16.69 2.62
C GLY A 317 -6.86 -17.36 1.73
N THR A 318 -7.83 -18.03 2.34
CA THR A 318 -8.98 -18.62 1.62
C THR A 318 -10.24 -18.61 2.49
N SER A 319 -11.40 -18.65 1.81
CA SER A 319 -12.71 -18.77 2.46
C SER A 319 -13.31 -20.14 2.13
N VAL A 320 -13.69 -20.89 3.17
CA VAL A 320 -14.26 -22.23 3.02
C VAL A 320 -15.40 -22.47 4.01
N ASP A 321 -16.23 -23.47 3.76
CA ASP A 321 -17.22 -23.91 4.74
C ASP A 321 -16.55 -24.46 6.00
N LYS A 322 -17.18 -24.31 7.16
CA LYS A 322 -16.62 -24.70 8.47
C LYS A 322 -16.15 -26.15 8.49
N SER A 323 -16.91 -27.08 7.91
CA SER A 323 -16.58 -28.50 7.79
C SER A 323 -15.30 -28.77 6.99
N ASN A 324 -14.91 -27.85 6.11
CA ASN A 324 -13.80 -27.99 5.17
C ASN A 324 -12.48 -27.34 5.66
N VAL A 325 -12.50 -26.61 6.78
CA VAL A 325 -11.34 -25.89 7.31
C VAL A 325 -10.10 -26.79 7.45
N SER A 326 -10.24 -27.95 8.08
CA SER A 326 -9.11 -28.87 8.29
C SER A 326 -8.56 -29.43 6.98
N LEU A 327 -9.42 -29.70 6.01
CA LEU A 327 -9.02 -30.18 4.69
C LEU A 327 -8.29 -29.07 3.91
N ALA A 328 -8.81 -27.83 3.94
CA ALA A 328 -8.18 -26.69 3.27
C ALA A 328 -6.76 -26.44 3.82
N ILE A 329 -6.57 -26.41 5.15
CA ILE A 329 -5.25 -26.28 5.77
C ILE A 329 -4.31 -27.42 5.34
N LYS A 330 -4.80 -28.64 5.29
CA LYS A 330 -4.02 -29.82 4.85
C LYS A 330 -3.57 -29.64 3.39
N LEU A 331 -4.48 -29.32 2.49
CA LEU A 331 -4.20 -29.16 1.06
C LEU A 331 -3.23 -27.99 0.79
N ILE A 332 -3.37 -26.86 1.48
CA ILE A 332 -2.40 -25.75 1.36
C ILE A 332 -0.98 -26.23 1.76
N LYS A 333 -0.86 -26.94 2.88
CA LYS A 333 0.44 -27.50 3.32
C LYS A 333 1.01 -28.54 2.34
N GLU A 334 0.17 -29.35 1.73
CA GLU A 334 0.55 -30.32 0.70
C GLU A 334 1.06 -29.60 -0.55
N THR A 335 0.33 -28.58 -1.04
CA THR A 335 0.75 -27.78 -2.19
C THR A 335 2.10 -27.08 -1.95
N ILE A 336 2.34 -26.54 -0.73
CA ILE A 336 3.66 -25.98 -0.37
C ILE A 336 4.76 -27.07 -0.43
N LYS A 337 4.46 -28.32 -0.10
CA LYS A 337 5.43 -29.42 -0.24
C LYS A 337 5.64 -29.82 -1.70
N GLU A 338 4.59 -29.84 -2.51
CA GLU A 338 4.67 -30.08 -3.96
C GLU A 338 5.58 -29.05 -4.64
N MET A 339 5.60 -27.80 -4.19
CA MET A 339 6.53 -26.76 -4.67
C MET A 339 8.02 -27.12 -4.48
N LEU A 340 8.36 -28.09 -3.66
CA LEU A 340 9.75 -28.56 -3.48
C LEU A 340 10.25 -29.42 -4.65
N THR A 341 9.34 -30.08 -5.39
CA THR A 341 9.71 -31.13 -6.35
C THR A 341 8.88 -31.16 -7.63
N GLU A 342 7.73 -30.50 -7.66
CA GLU A 342 6.71 -30.69 -8.72
C GLU A 342 6.39 -29.39 -9.47
N VAL A 343 7.40 -28.55 -9.70
CA VAL A 343 7.24 -27.34 -10.53
C VAL A 343 7.62 -27.66 -11.96
N THR A 344 6.75 -27.27 -12.91
CA THR A 344 6.95 -27.50 -14.34
C THR A 344 7.48 -26.25 -15.07
N ASP A 345 8.09 -26.43 -16.23
CA ASP A 345 8.56 -25.32 -17.07
C ASP A 345 7.38 -24.50 -17.61
N GLU A 346 6.21 -25.11 -17.84
CA GLU A 346 4.98 -24.44 -18.28
C GLU A 346 4.42 -23.51 -17.19
N GLU A 347 4.39 -23.95 -15.92
CA GLU A 347 3.99 -23.10 -14.79
C GLU A 347 4.92 -21.91 -14.63
N ILE A 348 6.24 -22.10 -14.80
CA ILE A 348 7.21 -20.99 -14.77
C ILE A 348 6.95 -20.00 -15.92
N ALA A 349 6.78 -20.50 -17.15
CA ALA A 349 6.52 -19.64 -18.32
C ALA A 349 5.22 -18.81 -18.14
N THR A 350 4.15 -19.43 -17.62
CA THR A 350 2.88 -18.76 -17.32
C THR A 350 3.05 -17.68 -16.24
N ALA A 351 3.75 -17.99 -15.15
CA ALA A 351 4.04 -17.05 -14.06
C ALA A 351 4.88 -15.87 -14.52
N VAL A 352 5.94 -16.13 -15.30
CA VAL A 352 6.81 -15.08 -15.87
C VAL A 352 6.01 -14.16 -16.80
N ASN A 353 5.23 -14.73 -17.74
CA ASN A 353 4.42 -13.95 -18.65
C ASN A 353 3.38 -13.08 -17.92
N SER A 354 2.73 -13.63 -16.89
CA SER A 354 1.78 -12.89 -16.05
C SER A 354 2.47 -11.74 -15.32
N LYS A 355 3.69 -11.95 -14.79
CA LYS A 355 4.46 -10.90 -14.12
C LYS A 355 4.90 -9.81 -15.07
N ILE A 356 5.38 -10.16 -16.27
CA ILE A 356 5.74 -9.20 -17.32
C ILE A 356 4.53 -8.38 -17.75
N SER A 357 3.38 -9.04 -17.97
CA SER A 357 2.14 -8.35 -18.31
C SER A 357 1.72 -7.35 -17.22
N ALA A 358 1.82 -7.73 -15.95
CA ALA A 358 1.51 -6.84 -14.82
C ALA A 358 2.44 -5.62 -14.77
N ILE A 359 3.75 -5.79 -15.06
CA ILE A 359 4.69 -4.66 -15.17
C ILE A 359 4.28 -3.74 -16.32
N ASN A 360 4.00 -4.28 -17.50
CA ASN A 360 3.64 -3.47 -18.66
C ASN A 360 2.33 -2.69 -18.42
N MET A 361 1.32 -3.33 -17.82
CA MET A 361 0.04 -2.69 -17.47
C MET A 361 0.20 -1.58 -16.44
N ALA A 362 1.16 -1.68 -15.52
CA ALA A 362 1.43 -0.63 -14.54
C ALA A 362 1.84 0.69 -15.22
N PHE A 363 2.49 0.63 -16.37
CA PHE A 363 2.86 1.81 -17.16
C PHE A 363 1.69 2.44 -17.95
N ASP A 364 0.47 1.90 -17.87
CA ASP A 364 -0.73 2.51 -18.44
C ASP A 364 -1.47 3.43 -17.47
N GLU A 365 -1.07 3.48 -16.21
CA GLU A 365 -1.69 4.27 -15.15
C GLU A 365 -0.69 5.28 -14.54
N PRO A 366 -0.97 6.62 -14.56
CA PRO A 366 -0.04 7.62 -14.05
C PRO A 366 0.43 7.39 -12.62
N GLY A 367 -0.47 7.05 -11.71
CA GLY A 367 -0.14 6.77 -10.31
C GLY A 367 0.82 5.60 -10.15
N ARG A 368 0.62 4.52 -10.91
CA ARG A 368 1.52 3.36 -10.88
C ARG A 368 2.91 3.65 -11.46
N ILE A 369 2.99 4.58 -12.41
CA ILE A 369 4.28 5.07 -12.91
C ILE A 369 4.99 5.87 -11.81
N ILE A 370 4.26 6.70 -11.07
CA ILE A 370 4.82 7.40 -9.90
C ILE A 370 5.31 6.38 -8.86
N ASP A 371 4.51 5.38 -8.51
CA ASP A 371 4.90 4.30 -7.59
C ASP A 371 6.18 3.58 -8.05
N GLU A 372 6.31 3.30 -9.34
CA GLU A 372 7.51 2.67 -9.91
C GLU A 372 8.78 3.49 -9.61
N TYR A 373 8.73 4.81 -9.85
CA TYR A 373 9.88 5.68 -9.57
C TYR A 373 10.07 5.94 -8.06
N LEU A 374 8.99 6.06 -7.29
CA LEU A 374 9.04 6.19 -5.85
C LEU A 374 9.77 4.98 -5.23
N PHE A 375 9.33 3.76 -5.56
CA PHE A 375 9.94 2.55 -5.01
C PHE A 375 11.38 2.33 -5.49
N ARG A 376 11.73 2.74 -6.68
CA ARG A 376 13.13 2.74 -7.16
C ARG A 376 14.01 3.71 -6.37
N ASN A 377 13.45 4.81 -5.90
CA ASN A 377 14.20 5.82 -5.14
C ASN A 377 14.33 5.49 -3.64
N ILE A 378 13.36 4.77 -3.06
CA ILE A 378 13.32 4.50 -1.62
C ILE A 378 13.66 3.05 -1.25
N SER A 379 13.81 2.18 -2.23
CA SER A 379 14.09 0.77 -2.01
C SER A 379 15.11 0.25 -3.03
N ASP A 380 15.37 -1.04 -2.97
CA ASP A 380 16.24 -1.78 -3.89
C ASP A 380 15.52 -2.28 -5.16
N LEU A 381 14.43 -1.65 -5.55
CA LEU A 381 13.67 -2.02 -6.75
C LEU A 381 14.45 -1.66 -8.02
N ASP A 382 14.77 -2.65 -8.84
CA ASP A 382 15.40 -2.44 -10.13
C ASP A 382 14.38 -1.92 -11.15
N ASP A 383 14.85 -1.31 -12.24
CA ASP A 383 13.96 -0.85 -13.32
C ASP A 383 13.19 -1.99 -13.99
N ALA A 384 12.13 -1.63 -14.69
CA ALA A 384 11.22 -2.60 -15.29
C ALA A 384 11.92 -3.51 -16.33
N GLU A 385 12.86 -2.98 -17.12
CA GLU A 385 13.59 -3.74 -18.14
C GLU A 385 14.48 -4.79 -17.47
N THR A 386 15.24 -4.40 -16.47
CA THR A 386 16.07 -5.31 -15.66
C THR A 386 15.21 -6.40 -15.02
N ARG A 387 14.08 -6.04 -14.39
CA ARG A 387 13.19 -7.02 -13.76
C ARG A 387 12.58 -8.02 -14.77
N ILE A 388 12.19 -7.53 -15.95
CA ILE A 388 11.66 -8.38 -17.03
C ILE A 388 12.72 -9.38 -17.49
N GLU A 389 13.97 -8.95 -17.62
CA GLU A 389 15.08 -9.83 -18.05
C GLU A 389 15.38 -10.86 -16.96
N GLU A 390 15.48 -10.45 -15.71
CA GLU A 390 15.73 -11.35 -14.59
C GLU A 390 14.60 -12.40 -14.42
N TYR A 391 13.33 -12.00 -14.59
CA TYR A 391 12.22 -12.97 -14.53
C TYR A 391 12.31 -14.04 -15.63
N LYS A 392 12.78 -13.69 -16.84
CA LYS A 392 12.98 -14.68 -17.93
C LYS A 392 14.08 -15.69 -17.64
N ASN A 393 15.02 -15.34 -16.76
CA ASN A 393 16.12 -16.22 -16.34
C ASN A 393 15.75 -17.17 -15.19
N ILE A 394 14.55 -17.02 -14.59
CA ILE A 394 14.12 -17.87 -13.48
C ILE A 394 13.78 -19.27 -13.98
N THR A 395 14.38 -20.28 -13.37
CA THR A 395 14.15 -21.70 -13.67
C THR A 395 13.31 -22.37 -12.58
N LYS A 396 12.72 -23.53 -12.89
CA LYS A 396 11.98 -24.33 -11.91
C LYS A 396 12.85 -24.80 -10.75
N GLU A 397 14.14 -25.08 -11.00
CA GLU A 397 15.09 -25.48 -9.96
C GLU A 397 15.31 -24.33 -8.97
N MET A 398 15.39 -23.09 -9.43
CA MET A 398 15.49 -21.90 -8.56
C MET A 398 14.22 -21.76 -7.71
N VAL A 399 13.03 -21.91 -8.31
CA VAL A 399 11.74 -21.85 -7.61
C VAL A 399 11.61 -22.98 -6.59
N MET A 400 12.00 -24.23 -6.92
CA MET A 400 12.02 -25.34 -5.97
C MET A 400 13.02 -25.14 -4.84
N ASN A 401 14.13 -24.45 -5.09
CA ASN A 401 15.13 -24.16 -4.05
C ASN A 401 14.64 -23.12 -3.03
N VAL A 402 13.96 -22.05 -3.46
CA VAL A 402 13.40 -21.08 -2.51
C VAL A 402 12.27 -21.66 -1.67
N ALA A 403 11.56 -22.66 -2.18
CA ALA A 403 10.54 -23.40 -1.42
C ALA A 403 11.11 -24.06 -0.13
N LYS A 404 12.40 -24.37 -0.10
CA LYS A 404 13.10 -24.96 1.08
C LYS A 404 13.38 -23.94 2.18
N LYS A 405 13.30 -22.65 1.87
CA LYS A 405 13.70 -21.53 2.74
C LYS A 405 12.54 -20.86 3.45
N ILE A 406 11.30 -21.30 3.20
CA ILE A 406 10.12 -20.77 3.88
C ILE A 406 9.75 -21.65 5.07
N SER A 407 9.22 -21.02 6.11
CA SER A 407 8.79 -21.72 7.32
C SER A 407 7.41 -21.24 7.78
N LEU A 408 6.51 -22.20 8.06
CA LEU A 408 5.19 -21.89 8.57
C LEU A 408 5.30 -21.31 9.98
N ASN A 409 4.76 -20.10 10.15
CA ASN A 409 4.77 -19.37 11.40
C ASN A 409 3.41 -19.48 12.13
N THR A 410 2.32 -19.13 11.44
CA THR A 410 1.00 -18.97 12.06
C THR A 410 -0.08 -19.57 11.17
N ILE A 411 -1.05 -20.22 11.80
CA ILE A 411 -2.34 -20.62 11.23
C ILE A 411 -3.42 -19.89 12.03
N TYR A 412 -4.23 -19.11 11.36
CA TYR A 412 -5.37 -18.45 11.96
C TYR A 412 -6.66 -18.84 11.26
N VAL A 413 -7.69 -19.12 12.01
CA VAL A 413 -9.02 -19.46 11.49
C VAL A 413 -10.05 -18.57 12.16
N LEU A 414 -10.80 -17.80 11.38
CA LEU A 414 -12.02 -17.15 11.81
C LEU A 414 -13.17 -18.08 11.41
N GLU A 415 -13.65 -18.91 12.35
CA GLU A 415 -14.67 -19.91 12.07
C GLU A 415 -16.02 -19.27 11.78
N GLY A 416 -16.65 -19.67 10.68
CA GLY A 416 -18.01 -19.29 10.34
C GLY A 416 -19.06 -20.04 11.19
N GLY A 417 -20.30 -19.57 11.15
CA GLY A 417 -21.44 -20.28 11.75
C GLY A 417 -21.73 -21.61 11.03
N ASP A 418 -22.45 -22.49 11.69
CA ASP A 418 -22.94 -23.71 11.05
C ASP A 418 -24.04 -23.35 10.05
N SER A 419 -23.93 -23.85 8.81
CA SER A 419 -24.89 -23.61 7.71
C SER A 419 -26.29 -24.22 7.94
N ASN A 420 -26.62 -24.65 9.17
CA ASN A 420 -27.86 -25.35 9.54
C ASN A 420 -28.81 -24.53 10.41
N GLU A 421 -28.61 -23.21 10.58
CA GLU A 421 -29.64 -22.33 11.18
C GLU A 421 -30.35 -21.50 10.10
N GLU A 422 -30.94 -22.15 9.11
CA GLU A 422 -32.09 -21.60 8.38
C GLU A 422 -33.39 -22.05 9.06
N ASN A 423 -34.01 -21.12 9.75
CA ASN A 423 -35.44 -21.13 10.02
C ASN A 423 -36.04 -19.85 9.52
#